data_70d663796706476c98c989099ed27e95
#
_entry.id   70d663796706476c98c989099ed27e95
#
_cell.length_a   1.000
_cell.length_b   1.000
_cell.length_c   1.000
_cell.angle_alpha   90.00
_cell.angle_beta   90.00
_cell.angle_gamma   90.00
#
_symmetry.space_group_name_H-M   'P 1'
#
loop_
_entity.id
_entity.type
_entity.pdbx_description
1 polymer ?
#
loop_
_entity_poly.entity_id
_entity_poly.type
_entity_poly.pdbx_seq_one_letter_code
_entity_poly.pdbx_strand_id
1 'polypeptide(L)'
;MLSFKCKNCNGEMAVSRIGDLKCPYCGSSNFFTDKELTEYKEFRRCMLEYLSASAEEEKAMQGLNQLWCSAETIEFITVDDMPINLEYIYKSTKNDIQMYATRKNVIYIYPSAKKMLAQKAIDSFMSVATPQADMKSLEKCLPILSGRYDLKDGSVMLVFAKEENVHPVSMFGDLPAKHVEWIISRLENIACLLEFNNIVHGGITPDAVFINPITHEAALFGNWHDVKTHIRGNVRDLYDIRQTASALLGKDYGDAPKPLIHFLQKQPALNAFEDFAAWDNVIEKELGGRHFTKFSL
;
A
#
# COMPACT_ATOMS: atom_id res chain seq x y z
N MET A 1 -24.13 -8.37 21.75
CA MET A 1 -22.90 -8.39 22.58
C MET A 1 -23.13 -9.43 23.68
N LEU A 2 -22.49 -10.58 23.57
CA LEU A 2 -22.63 -11.69 24.55
C LEU A 2 -21.64 -11.46 25.68
N SER A 3 -22.03 -10.76 26.73
CA SER A 3 -21.35 -10.84 28.02
C SER A 3 -22.26 -11.64 28.95
N PHE A 4 -21.72 -12.65 29.66
CA PHE A 4 -22.47 -13.31 30.70
C PHE A 4 -22.68 -12.37 31.85
N LYS A 5 -23.94 -12.01 32.05
CA LYS A 5 -24.36 -11.22 33.20
C LYS A 5 -25.14 -12.11 34.17
N CYS A 6 -24.93 -11.88 35.44
CA CYS A 6 -25.72 -12.53 36.47
C CYS A 6 -27.21 -12.24 36.26
N LYS A 7 -28.03 -13.27 36.21
CA LYS A 7 -29.49 -13.17 36.04
C LYS A 7 -30.19 -12.42 37.20
N ASN A 8 -29.51 -12.27 38.35
CA ASN A 8 -30.05 -11.59 39.51
C ASN A 8 -29.58 -10.14 39.67
N CYS A 9 -28.27 -9.85 39.52
CA CYS A 9 -27.74 -8.53 39.81
C CYS A 9 -27.11 -7.83 38.57
N ASN A 10 -27.15 -8.45 37.38
CA ASN A 10 -26.54 -7.97 36.15
C ASN A 10 -25.02 -7.77 36.21
N GLY A 11 -24.34 -8.19 37.26
CA GLY A 11 -22.87 -8.15 37.37
C GLY A 11 -22.20 -9.07 36.34
N GLU A 12 -21.07 -8.71 35.83
CA GLU A 12 -20.34 -9.51 34.84
C GLU A 12 -19.79 -10.80 35.48
N MET A 13 -19.99 -11.94 34.81
CA MET A 13 -19.54 -13.23 35.25
C MET A 13 -18.54 -13.85 34.25
N ALA A 14 -17.41 -14.33 34.76
CA ALA A 14 -16.52 -15.18 34.01
C ALA A 14 -17.03 -16.62 34.02
N VAL A 15 -17.38 -17.14 32.85
CA VAL A 15 -17.91 -18.49 32.69
C VAL A 15 -16.83 -19.41 32.15
N SER A 16 -16.43 -20.39 33.00
CA SER A 16 -15.33 -21.33 32.66
C SER A 16 -15.80 -22.76 32.41
N ARG A 17 -17.03 -23.10 32.85
CA ARG A 17 -17.59 -24.47 32.76
C ARG A 17 -19.09 -24.47 32.62
N ILE A 18 -19.65 -25.60 32.19
CA ILE A 18 -21.07 -25.88 32.17
C ILE A 18 -21.54 -26.10 33.60
N GLY A 19 -22.79 -25.74 33.89
CA GLY A 19 -23.48 -25.96 35.17
C GLY A 19 -23.64 -24.71 36.01
N ASP A 20 -23.87 -24.91 37.30
CA ASP A 20 -24.10 -23.82 38.25
C ASP A 20 -22.81 -23.10 38.63
N LEU A 21 -22.80 -21.78 38.42
CA LEU A 21 -21.71 -20.87 38.83
C LEU A 21 -22.30 -19.79 39.75
N LYS A 22 -21.64 -19.55 40.89
CA LYS A 22 -22.00 -18.46 41.80
C LYS A 22 -21.51 -17.12 41.29
N CYS A 23 -22.40 -16.15 41.31
CA CYS A 23 -22.04 -14.76 40.96
C CYS A 23 -21.07 -14.21 42.02
N PRO A 24 -19.94 -13.64 41.62
CA PRO A 24 -18.96 -13.06 42.55
C PRO A 24 -19.46 -11.80 43.27
N TYR A 25 -20.53 -11.16 42.75
CA TYR A 25 -21.05 -9.92 43.32
C TYR A 25 -22.23 -10.14 44.29
N CYS A 26 -23.18 -11.03 43.93
CA CYS A 26 -24.39 -11.23 44.76
C CYS A 26 -24.54 -12.64 45.31
N GLY A 27 -23.64 -13.58 44.99
CA GLY A 27 -23.66 -14.95 45.46
C GLY A 27 -24.73 -15.86 44.85
N SER A 28 -25.63 -15.34 43.98
CA SER A 28 -26.68 -16.16 43.37
C SER A 28 -26.11 -17.17 42.38
N SER A 29 -26.71 -18.35 42.31
CA SER A 29 -26.38 -19.41 41.34
C SER A 29 -26.96 -19.08 39.98
N ASN A 30 -26.13 -19.21 38.95
CA ASN A 30 -26.50 -19.08 37.55
C ASN A 30 -26.08 -20.34 36.79
N PHE A 31 -27.04 -20.97 36.12
CA PHE A 31 -26.79 -22.17 35.32
C PHE A 31 -26.47 -21.80 33.89
N PHE A 32 -25.37 -22.35 33.35
CA PHE A 32 -24.89 -22.14 31.97
C PHE A 32 -24.89 -23.47 31.22
N THR A 33 -25.45 -23.44 30.02
CA THR A 33 -25.49 -24.57 29.10
C THR A 33 -24.22 -24.67 28.27
N ASP A 34 -23.99 -25.83 27.63
CA ASP A 34 -22.87 -26.04 26.71
C ASP A 34 -22.93 -25.08 25.54
N LYS A 35 -24.12 -24.82 25.00
CA LYS A 35 -24.34 -23.88 23.91
C LYS A 35 -23.89 -22.46 24.29
N GLU A 36 -24.34 -21.94 25.43
CA GLU A 36 -23.98 -20.62 25.94
C GLU A 36 -22.46 -20.49 26.16
N LEU A 37 -21.82 -21.57 26.69
CA LEU A 37 -20.39 -21.59 26.91
C LEU A 37 -19.58 -21.57 25.59
N THR A 38 -20.05 -22.29 24.58
CA THR A 38 -19.42 -22.34 23.26
C THR A 38 -19.54 -21.00 22.57
N GLU A 39 -20.71 -20.37 22.55
CA GLU A 39 -20.93 -19.02 22.00
C GLU A 39 -20.07 -17.97 22.71
N TYR A 40 -19.91 -18.09 24.04
CA TYR A 40 -19.04 -17.16 24.79
C TYR A 40 -17.55 -17.33 24.47
N LYS A 41 -17.08 -18.58 24.36
CA LYS A 41 -15.68 -18.84 23.98
C LYS A 41 -15.36 -18.30 22.59
N GLU A 42 -16.27 -18.47 21.65
CA GLU A 42 -16.12 -17.96 20.30
C GLU A 42 -16.14 -16.43 20.26
N PHE A 43 -17.05 -15.79 20.97
CA PHE A 43 -17.06 -14.34 21.13
C PHE A 43 -15.76 -13.81 21.74
N ARG A 44 -15.25 -14.44 22.81
CA ARG A 44 -13.96 -14.03 23.40
C ARG A 44 -12.80 -14.20 22.44
N ARG A 45 -12.79 -15.28 21.66
CA ARG A 45 -11.77 -15.49 20.64
C ARG A 45 -11.78 -14.35 19.61
N CYS A 46 -12.94 -14.06 19.02
CA CYS A 46 -13.09 -12.96 18.06
C CYS A 46 -12.72 -11.59 18.65
N MET A 47 -13.07 -11.34 19.91
CA MET A 47 -12.71 -10.08 20.58
C MET A 47 -11.21 -9.97 20.82
N LEU A 48 -10.53 -11.06 21.21
CA LEU A 48 -9.08 -11.09 21.39
C LEU A 48 -8.34 -10.91 20.06
N GLU A 49 -8.84 -11.53 18.99
CA GLU A 49 -8.33 -11.33 17.64
C GLU A 49 -8.48 -9.85 17.20
N TYR A 50 -9.64 -9.23 17.44
CA TYR A 50 -9.88 -7.82 17.16
C TYR A 50 -8.96 -6.89 17.94
N LEU A 51 -8.78 -7.14 19.25
CA LEU A 51 -7.89 -6.32 20.10
C LEU A 51 -6.42 -6.51 19.72
N SER A 52 -6.01 -7.72 19.37
CA SER A 52 -4.67 -7.98 18.85
C SER A 52 -4.45 -7.26 17.51
N ALA A 53 -5.45 -7.30 16.63
CA ALA A 53 -5.45 -6.57 15.38
C ALA A 53 -5.26 -5.05 15.58
N SER A 54 -6.03 -4.44 16.48
CA SER A 54 -5.92 -3.01 16.81
C SER A 54 -4.54 -2.64 17.38
N ALA A 55 -4.00 -3.46 18.28
CA ALA A 55 -2.69 -3.20 18.89
C ALA A 55 -1.54 -3.24 17.86
N GLU A 56 -1.62 -4.15 16.88
CA GLU A 56 -0.62 -4.21 15.81
C GLU A 56 -0.75 -3.05 14.82
N GLU A 57 -1.97 -2.62 14.50
CA GLU A 57 -2.20 -1.40 13.71
C GLU A 57 -1.65 -0.16 14.41
N GLU A 58 -1.89 -0.03 15.70
CA GLU A 58 -1.36 1.08 16.50
C GLU A 58 0.17 1.07 16.52
N LYS A 59 0.78 -0.11 16.63
CA LYS A 59 2.25 -0.26 16.55
C LYS A 59 2.79 0.11 15.17
N ALA A 60 2.12 -0.31 14.09
CA ALA A 60 2.50 0.07 12.73
C ALA A 60 2.38 1.58 12.53
N MET A 61 1.31 2.21 13.04
CA MET A 61 1.13 3.67 13.02
C MET A 61 2.22 4.40 13.79
N GLN A 62 2.63 3.89 14.96
CA GLN A 62 3.73 4.46 15.72
C GLN A 62 5.04 4.38 14.94
N GLY A 63 5.34 3.24 14.29
CA GLY A 63 6.51 3.09 13.41
C GLY A 63 6.50 4.10 12.26
N LEU A 64 5.38 4.26 11.56
CA LEU A 64 5.23 5.25 10.49
C LEU A 64 5.42 6.69 10.99
N ASN A 65 4.93 7.01 12.19
CA ASN A 65 5.13 8.32 12.81
C ASN A 65 6.60 8.57 13.17
N GLN A 66 7.36 7.54 13.56
CA GLN A 66 8.78 7.67 13.84
C GLN A 66 9.60 8.06 12.61
N LEU A 67 9.17 7.70 11.39
CA LEU A 67 9.83 8.14 10.17
C LEU A 67 9.92 9.68 10.09
N TRP A 68 8.94 10.39 10.66
CA TRP A 68 8.90 11.86 10.65
C TRP A 68 9.85 12.52 11.66
N CYS A 69 10.46 11.75 12.56
CA CYS A 69 11.49 12.27 13.47
C CYS A 69 12.79 12.65 12.74
N SER A 70 13.00 12.11 11.53
CA SER A 70 14.15 12.42 10.67
C SER A 70 13.78 13.33 9.48
N ALA A 71 12.63 14.00 9.53
CA ALA A 71 12.19 14.88 8.45
C ALA A 71 13.16 16.06 8.25
N GLU A 72 13.42 16.34 6.99
CA GLU A 72 14.21 17.49 6.53
C GLU A 72 13.31 18.57 5.94
N THR A 73 13.82 19.78 5.84
CA THR A 73 13.10 20.92 5.24
C THR A 73 13.87 21.50 4.06
N ILE A 74 13.13 21.93 3.03
CA ILE A 74 13.68 22.65 1.89
C ILE A 74 12.71 23.75 1.47
N GLU A 75 13.26 24.90 1.03
CA GLU A 75 12.49 26.02 0.51
C GLU A 75 12.63 26.14 -1.00
N PHE A 76 11.52 26.40 -1.67
CA PHE A 76 11.45 26.78 -3.07
C PHE A 76 10.77 28.13 -3.19
N ILE A 77 11.12 28.93 -4.21
CA ILE A 77 10.53 30.24 -4.45
C ILE A 77 9.83 30.20 -5.81
N THR A 78 8.55 30.57 -5.83
CA THR A 78 7.77 30.68 -7.07
C THR A 78 8.18 31.92 -7.88
N VAL A 79 7.76 32.00 -9.15
CA VAL A 79 7.97 33.19 -10.00
C VAL A 79 7.35 34.46 -9.41
N ASP A 80 6.33 34.33 -8.54
CA ASP A 80 5.66 35.45 -7.86
C ASP A 80 6.30 35.77 -6.50
N ASP A 81 7.53 35.34 -6.27
CA ASP A 81 8.27 35.52 -5.01
C ASP A 81 7.62 34.91 -3.76
N MET A 82 6.73 33.94 -3.94
CA MET A 82 6.11 33.23 -2.83
C MET A 82 6.98 32.05 -2.38
N PRO A 83 7.38 31.96 -1.10
CA PRO A 83 8.11 30.82 -0.58
C PRO A 83 7.21 29.60 -0.40
N ILE A 84 7.71 28.43 -0.79
CA ILE A 84 7.10 27.11 -0.54
C ILE A 84 8.08 26.32 0.33
N ASN A 85 7.75 26.13 1.59
CA ASN A 85 8.51 25.32 2.53
C ASN A 85 7.99 23.90 2.54
N LEU A 86 8.86 22.94 2.25
CA LEU A 86 8.55 21.51 2.25
C LEU A 86 9.25 20.82 3.42
N GLU A 87 8.47 20.10 4.22
CA GLU A 87 8.97 19.09 5.15
C GLU A 87 8.83 17.71 4.48
N TYR A 88 9.93 16.98 4.34
CA TYR A 88 9.94 15.68 3.65
C TYR A 88 10.76 14.64 4.42
N ILE A 89 10.41 13.37 4.22
CA ILE A 89 11.12 12.22 4.83
C ILE A 89 11.86 11.39 3.80
N TYR A 90 11.63 11.63 2.54
CA TYR A 90 12.29 10.91 1.46
C TYR A 90 12.53 11.82 0.27
N LYS A 91 13.72 11.70 -0.29
CA LYS A 91 14.13 12.40 -1.51
C LYS A 91 14.79 11.41 -2.46
N SER A 92 14.42 11.45 -3.72
CA SER A 92 15.16 10.78 -4.80
C SER A 92 15.43 11.72 -5.96
N THR A 93 16.43 11.40 -6.75
CA THR A 93 16.76 12.16 -7.96
C THR A 93 17.04 11.18 -9.10
N LYS A 94 16.28 11.28 -10.17
CA LYS A 94 16.44 10.46 -11.36
C LYS A 94 16.44 11.36 -12.59
N ASN A 95 17.51 11.29 -13.39
CA ASN A 95 17.65 12.16 -14.57
C ASN A 95 17.41 13.65 -14.24
N ASP A 96 18.03 14.18 -13.20
CA ASP A 96 17.88 15.54 -12.66
C ASP A 96 16.46 15.94 -12.21
N ILE A 97 15.48 15.06 -12.33
CA ILE A 97 14.15 15.27 -11.77
C ILE A 97 14.20 14.83 -10.31
N GLN A 98 13.85 15.75 -9.42
CA GLN A 98 13.84 15.49 -7.98
C GLN A 98 12.43 15.10 -7.56
N MET A 99 12.33 14.14 -6.65
CA MET A 99 11.09 13.74 -6.00
C MET A 99 11.24 13.88 -4.48
N TYR A 100 10.21 14.42 -3.85
CA TYR A 100 10.10 14.55 -2.40
C TYR A 100 8.80 13.91 -1.92
N ALA A 101 8.88 13.04 -0.90
CA ALA A 101 7.71 12.52 -0.20
C ALA A 101 7.49 13.33 1.07
N THR A 102 6.43 14.12 1.07
CA THR A 102 5.96 14.90 2.23
C THR A 102 4.85 14.14 2.96
N ARG A 103 4.31 14.71 4.04
CA ARG A 103 3.25 14.07 4.82
C ARG A 103 2.00 13.77 3.99
N LYS A 104 1.55 14.71 3.18
CA LYS A 104 0.30 14.61 2.40
C LYS A 104 0.48 14.73 0.89
N ASN A 105 1.72 14.86 0.41
CA ASN A 105 1.99 15.05 -1.00
C ASN A 105 3.22 14.28 -1.47
N VAL A 106 3.24 13.98 -2.77
CA VAL A 106 4.44 13.63 -3.54
C VAL A 106 4.73 14.80 -4.47
N ILE A 107 5.95 15.31 -4.43
CA ILE A 107 6.33 16.52 -5.16
C ILE A 107 7.44 16.17 -6.13
N TYR A 108 7.26 16.56 -7.39
CA TYR A 108 8.27 16.44 -8.45
C TYR A 108 8.75 17.81 -8.89
N ILE A 109 10.06 17.99 -8.93
CA ILE A 109 10.72 19.19 -9.45
C ILE A 109 11.36 18.83 -10.79
N TYR A 110 10.85 19.41 -11.85
CA TYR A 110 11.38 19.28 -13.21
C TYR A 110 12.27 20.50 -13.50
N PRO A 111 13.58 20.31 -13.72
CA PRO A 111 14.47 21.43 -14.01
C PRO A 111 14.03 22.14 -15.30
N SER A 112 14.41 23.42 -15.45
CA SER A 112 14.03 24.28 -16.58
C SER A 112 14.25 23.60 -17.95
N ALA A 113 15.36 22.90 -18.13
CA ALA A 113 15.64 22.13 -19.33
C ALA A 113 14.69 20.99 -19.63
N LYS A 114 13.92 20.53 -18.61
CA LYS A 114 13.00 19.39 -18.69
C LYS A 114 11.54 19.77 -18.38
N LYS A 115 11.20 21.05 -18.34
CA LYS A 115 9.85 21.52 -18.01
C LYS A 115 8.75 20.94 -18.91
N MET A 116 9.04 20.60 -20.15
CA MET A 116 8.09 19.93 -21.05
C MET A 116 7.71 18.52 -20.56
N LEU A 117 8.59 17.86 -19.82
CA LEU A 117 8.29 16.55 -19.23
C LEU A 117 7.27 16.65 -18.11
N ALA A 118 7.20 17.79 -17.40
CA ALA A 118 6.15 18.03 -16.41
C ALA A 118 4.76 18.04 -17.07
N GLN A 119 4.61 18.73 -18.20
CA GLN A 119 3.34 18.72 -18.94
C GLN A 119 3.02 17.32 -19.47
N LYS A 120 4.01 16.64 -20.05
CA LYS A 120 3.83 15.26 -20.53
C LYS A 120 3.40 14.32 -19.40
N ALA A 121 3.94 14.47 -18.18
CA ALA A 121 3.51 13.68 -17.03
C ALA A 121 2.03 13.92 -16.72
N ILE A 122 1.58 15.19 -16.69
CA ILE A 122 0.18 15.56 -16.48
C ILE A 122 -0.71 14.91 -17.54
N ASP A 123 -0.39 15.08 -18.82
CA ASP A 123 -1.18 14.56 -19.93
C ASP A 123 -1.29 13.03 -19.86
N SER A 124 -0.21 12.37 -19.46
CA SER A 124 -0.13 10.91 -19.38
C SER A 124 -1.06 10.35 -18.30
N PHE A 125 -0.98 10.81 -17.05
CA PHE A 125 -1.83 10.24 -16.00
C PHE A 125 -3.29 10.69 -16.14
N MET A 126 -3.57 11.88 -16.67
CA MET A 126 -4.91 12.36 -16.97
C MET A 126 -5.58 11.57 -18.11
N SER A 127 -4.81 10.90 -18.97
CA SER A 127 -5.35 10.07 -20.04
C SER A 127 -5.84 8.70 -19.57
N VAL A 128 -5.57 8.30 -18.34
CA VAL A 128 -6.00 7.01 -17.80
C VAL A 128 -7.48 7.05 -17.45
N ALA A 129 -8.28 6.28 -18.17
CA ALA A 129 -9.70 6.09 -17.86
C ALA A 129 -9.87 4.92 -16.89
N THR A 130 -10.67 5.12 -15.85
CA THR A 130 -11.08 4.05 -14.94
C THR A 130 -12.42 3.45 -15.41
N PRO A 131 -12.53 2.13 -15.56
CA PRO A 131 -13.80 1.50 -15.93
C PRO A 131 -14.90 1.75 -14.89
N GLN A 132 -16.16 1.94 -15.34
CA GLN A 132 -17.27 2.41 -14.50
C GLN A 132 -17.76 1.44 -13.41
N ALA A 133 -17.45 0.16 -13.48
CA ALA A 133 -18.26 -0.83 -12.79
C ALA A 133 -17.86 -1.12 -11.32
N ASP A 134 -16.61 -1.05 -10.90
CA ASP A 134 -16.22 -1.40 -9.50
C ASP A 134 -14.87 -0.82 -9.07
N MET A 135 -14.41 0.23 -9.70
CA MET A 135 -13.00 0.60 -9.68
C MET A 135 -12.65 1.85 -8.87
N LYS A 136 -13.48 2.28 -7.92
CA LYS A 136 -13.09 3.32 -6.94
C LYS A 136 -11.78 2.98 -6.20
N SER A 137 -11.48 1.69 -6.07
CA SER A 137 -10.21 1.23 -5.49
C SER A 137 -9.00 1.45 -6.41
N LEU A 138 -9.20 1.42 -7.74
CA LEU A 138 -8.12 1.65 -8.71
C LEU A 138 -7.86 3.14 -8.96
N GLU A 139 -8.83 4.02 -8.72
CA GLU A 139 -8.60 5.47 -8.74
C GLU A 139 -7.51 5.88 -7.73
N LYS A 140 -7.46 5.22 -6.58
CA LYS A 140 -6.42 5.45 -5.55
C LYS A 140 -5.01 5.03 -5.97
N CYS A 141 -4.88 4.19 -7.00
CA CYS A 141 -3.59 3.75 -7.53
C CYS A 141 -2.92 4.80 -8.43
N LEU A 142 -3.64 5.86 -8.79
CA LEU A 142 -3.21 6.91 -9.71
C LEU A 142 -2.90 8.22 -8.98
N PRO A 143 -1.97 9.04 -9.51
CA PRO A 143 -1.68 10.36 -8.95
C PRO A 143 -2.89 11.30 -9.06
N ILE A 144 -3.11 12.10 -8.04
CA ILE A 144 -4.09 13.19 -8.05
C ILE A 144 -3.32 14.51 -8.01
N LEU A 145 -3.28 15.23 -9.12
CA LEU A 145 -2.62 16.53 -9.18
C LEU A 145 -3.36 17.54 -8.31
N SER A 146 -2.69 18.07 -7.30
CA SER A 146 -3.21 19.11 -6.40
C SER A 146 -2.65 20.50 -6.67
N GLY A 147 -1.51 20.59 -7.36
CA GLY A 147 -0.91 21.87 -7.72
C GLY A 147 0.22 21.76 -8.74
N ARG A 148 0.41 22.86 -9.46
CA ARG A 148 1.55 23.11 -10.34
C ARG A 148 2.07 24.51 -10.11
N TYR A 149 3.36 24.66 -9.93
CA TYR A 149 4.02 25.95 -9.67
C TYR A 149 5.22 26.11 -10.58
N ASP A 150 5.34 27.26 -11.20
CA ASP A 150 6.56 27.67 -11.89
C ASP A 150 7.50 28.32 -10.85
N LEU A 151 8.75 27.85 -10.79
CA LEU A 151 9.73 28.29 -9.80
C LEU A 151 10.65 29.38 -10.40
N LYS A 152 11.24 30.21 -9.54
CA LYS A 152 12.07 31.35 -9.92
C LYS A 152 13.33 30.96 -10.71
N ASP A 153 13.83 29.76 -10.50
CA ASP A 153 14.97 29.18 -11.26
C ASP A 153 14.57 28.62 -12.63
N GLY A 154 13.30 28.75 -13.02
CA GLY A 154 12.72 28.27 -14.28
C GLY A 154 12.30 26.81 -14.23
N SER A 155 12.45 26.10 -13.11
CA SER A 155 11.94 24.74 -12.93
C SER A 155 10.43 24.73 -12.70
N VAL A 156 9.81 23.55 -12.80
CA VAL A 156 8.38 23.33 -12.58
C VAL A 156 8.20 22.34 -11.44
N MET A 157 7.40 22.71 -10.45
CA MET A 157 6.98 21.85 -9.36
C MET A 157 5.58 21.27 -9.66
N LEU A 158 5.46 19.96 -9.62
CA LEU A 158 4.17 19.25 -9.60
C LEU A 158 3.92 18.70 -8.20
N VAL A 159 2.72 18.94 -7.66
CA VAL A 159 2.30 18.48 -6.34
C VAL A 159 1.15 17.50 -6.51
N PHE A 160 1.34 16.27 -6.07
CA PHE A 160 0.35 15.21 -6.08
C PHE A 160 -0.13 14.93 -4.66
N ALA A 161 -1.44 14.87 -4.45
CA ALA A 161 -2.01 14.48 -3.17
C ALA A 161 -1.79 12.99 -2.91
N LYS A 162 -1.50 12.65 -1.66
CA LYS A 162 -1.46 11.27 -1.16
C LYS A 162 -2.04 11.18 0.25
N GLU A 163 -2.44 9.99 0.66
CA GLU A 163 -2.77 9.72 2.06
C GLU A 163 -1.51 9.77 2.94
N GLU A 164 -1.67 10.11 4.21
CA GLU A 164 -0.55 10.35 5.14
C GLU A 164 0.36 9.13 5.31
N ASN A 165 -0.24 7.91 5.35
CA ASN A 165 0.48 6.65 5.54
C ASN A 165 0.98 5.99 4.24
N VAL A 166 0.91 6.70 3.11
CA VAL A 166 1.41 6.23 1.82
C VAL A 166 2.86 6.71 1.64
N HIS A 167 3.79 5.77 1.48
CA HIS A 167 5.22 6.03 1.41
C HIS A 167 5.87 5.30 0.23
N PRO A 168 6.98 5.82 -0.34
CA PRO A 168 7.75 5.09 -1.35
C PRO A 168 8.18 3.74 -0.79
N VAL A 169 7.99 2.67 -1.55
CA VAL A 169 8.33 1.33 -1.07
C VAL A 169 9.82 1.17 -0.79
N SER A 170 10.66 1.93 -1.49
CA SER A 170 12.12 1.99 -1.25
C SER A 170 12.52 2.44 0.16
N MET A 171 11.66 3.17 0.88
CA MET A 171 11.93 3.58 2.26
C MET A 171 11.96 2.42 3.25
N PHE A 172 11.35 1.29 2.91
CA PHE A 172 11.23 0.16 3.83
C PHE A 172 12.40 -0.83 3.72
N GLY A 173 13.32 -0.63 2.78
CA GLY A 173 14.46 -1.52 2.56
C GLY A 173 14.06 -2.91 2.07
N ASP A 174 14.79 -3.94 2.54
CA ASP A 174 14.49 -5.33 2.23
C ASP A 174 13.19 -5.76 2.93
N LEU A 175 12.27 -6.36 2.19
CA LEU A 175 10.97 -6.78 2.70
C LEU A 175 10.84 -8.31 2.75
N PRO A 176 10.22 -8.86 3.81
CA PRO A 176 9.82 -10.26 3.85
C PRO A 176 8.94 -10.66 2.65
N ALA A 177 9.11 -11.89 2.17
CA ALA A 177 8.41 -12.41 0.99
C ALA A 177 6.88 -12.16 1.01
N LYS A 178 6.22 -12.34 2.15
CA LYS A 178 4.76 -12.10 2.30
C LYS A 178 4.34 -10.67 1.98
N HIS A 179 5.20 -9.69 2.23
CA HIS A 179 4.91 -8.30 1.84
C HIS A 179 5.14 -8.08 0.35
N VAL A 180 6.18 -8.69 -0.21
CA VAL A 180 6.43 -8.63 -1.65
C VAL A 180 5.29 -9.29 -2.44
N GLU A 181 4.73 -10.39 -1.96
CA GLU A 181 3.60 -11.10 -2.58
C GLU A 181 2.37 -10.20 -2.76
N TRP A 182 1.94 -9.48 -1.70
CA TRP A 182 0.79 -8.60 -1.86
C TRP A 182 1.12 -7.34 -2.69
N ILE A 183 2.37 -6.84 -2.62
CA ILE A 183 2.81 -5.73 -3.46
C ILE A 183 2.74 -6.12 -4.94
N ILE A 184 3.24 -7.31 -5.32
CA ILE A 184 3.09 -7.83 -6.69
C ILE A 184 1.62 -7.82 -7.09
N SER A 185 0.72 -8.35 -6.26
CA SER A 185 -0.71 -8.40 -6.56
C SER A 185 -1.31 -7.01 -6.84
N ARG A 186 -0.85 -5.97 -6.13
CA ARG A 186 -1.28 -4.59 -6.37
C ARG A 186 -0.70 -4.02 -7.66
N LEU A 187 0.56 -4.30 -7.93
CA LEU A 187 1.23 -3.84 -9.15
C LEU A 187 0.66 -4.51 -10.40
N GLU A 188 0.33 -5.80 -10.33
CA GLU A 188 -0.37 -6.52 -11.41
C GLU A 188 -1.76 -5.92 -11.70
N ASN A 189 -2.52 -5.52 -10.68
CA ASN A 189 -3.77 -4.78 -10.85
C ASN A 189 -3.54 -3.43 -11.56
N ILE A 190 -2.49 -2.70 -11.18
CA ILE A 190 -2.12 -1.44 -11.85
C ILE A 190 -1.73 -1.70 -13.31
N ALA A 191 -0.95 -2.74 -13.59
CA ALA A 191 -0.58 -3.13 -14.94
C ALA A 191 -1.81 -3.48 -15.80
N CYS A 192 -2.81 -4.17 -15.24
CA CYS A 192 -4.09 -4.42 -15.92
C CYS A 192 -4.82 -3.11 -16.27
N LEU A 193 -4.84 -2.13 -15.35
CA LEU A 193 -5.44 -0.81 -15.61
C LEU A 193 -4.69 -0.07 -16.73
N LEU A 194 -3.37 -0.09 -16.72
CA LEU A 194 -2.54 0.53 -17.76
C LEU A 194 -2.78 -0.14 -19.12
N GLU A 195 -2.83 -1.47 -19.16
CA GLU A 195 -3.10 -2.21 -20.39
C GLU A 195 -4.51 -1.96 -20.94
N PHE A 196 -5.51 -1.89 -20.07
CA PHE A 196 -6.88 -1.51 -20.45
C PHE A 196 -6.90 -0.15 -21.19
N ASN A 197 -6.02 0.76 -20.83
CA ASN A 197 -5.84 2.07 -21.47
C ASN A 197 -4.85 2.07 -22.64
N ASN A 198 -4.29 0.94 -23.03
CA ASN A 198 -3.19 0.83 -24.01
C ASN A 198 -1.99 1.71 -23.65
N ILE A 199 -1.63 1.70 -22.39
CA ILE A 199 -0.52 2.49 -21.81
C ILE A 199 0.57 1.53 -21.33
N VAL A 200 1.82 1.87 -21.63
CA VAL A 200 3.02 1.29 -21.01
C VAL A 200 3.70 2.37 -20.20
N HIS A 201 3.80 2.16 -18.90
CA HIS A 201 4.41 3.13 -17.98
C HIS A 201 5.94 3.15 -18.12
N GLY A 202 6.59 2.00 -18.20
CA GLY A 202 8.02 1.85 -18.47
C GLY A 202 8.93 2.33 -17.34
N GLY A 203 8.45 2.35 -16.11
CA GLY A 203 9.24 2.82 -14.97
C GLY A 203 8.63 2.46 -13.61
N ILE A 204 8.08 1.25 -13.48
CA ILE A 204 7.62 0.72 -12.19
C ILE A 204 8.85 0.30 -11.38
N THR A 205 9.35 1.22 -10.56
CA THR A 205 10.55 1.05 -9.72
C THR A 205 10.21 1.25 -8.25
N PRO A 206 11.05 0.80 -7.30
CA PRO A 206 10.80 1.02 -5.87
C PRO A 206 10.55 2.48 -5.48
N ASP A 207 11.19 3.44 -6.15
CA ASP A 207 10.97 4.87 -5.91
C ASP A 207 9.68 5.41 -6.53
N ALA A 208 9.17 4.76 -7.57
CA ALA A 208 7.93 5.16 -8.25
C ALA A 208 6.69 4.57 -7.60
N VAL A 209 6.85 3.43 -6.92
CA VAL A 209 5.78 2.70 -6.24
C VAL A 209 5.66 3.20 -4.80
N PHE A 210 4.46 3.56 -4.40
CA PHE A 210 4.11 3.96 -3.06
C PHE A 210 3.12 2.97 -2.46
N ILE A 211 3.27 2.66 -1.20
CA ILE A 211 2.38 1.71 -0.50
C ILE A 211 1.84 2.31 0.80
N ASN A 212 0.61 1.94 1.13
CA ASN A 212 0.08 2.07 2.47
C ASN A 212 0.24 0.71 3.17
N PRO A 213 1.19 0.55 4.11
CA PRO A 213 1.44 -0.73 4.75
C PRO A 213 0.31 -1.19 5.68
N ILE A 214 -0.61 -0.30 6.07
CA ILE A 214 -1.75 -0.62 6.93
C ILE A 214 -2.90 -1.19 6.12
N THR A 215 -3.24 -0.53 4.98
CA THR A 215 -4.39 -0.91 4.15
C THR A 215 -4.01 -1.85 3.00
N HIS A 216 -2.71 -2.09 2.76
CA HIS A 216 -2.17 -2.83 1.62
C HIS A 216 -2.63 -2.24 0.27
N GLU A 217 -2.74 -0.93 0.19
CA GLU A 217 -2.94 -0.21 -1.05
C GLU A 217 -1.58 0.14 -1.68
N ALA A 218 -1.52 0.16 -2.99
CA ALA A 218 -0.37 0.65 -3.74
C ALA A 218 -0.79 1.69 -4.76
N ALA A 219 0.08 2.68 -4.98
CA ALA A 219 -0.11 3.75 -5.95
C ALA A 219 1.17 3.97 -6.76
N LEU A 220 1.02 4.41 -7.99
CA LEU A 220 2.14 4.66 -8.89
C LEU A 220 2.28 6.17 -9.10
N PHE A 221 3.21 6.80 -8.40
CA PHE A 221 3.43 8.26 -8.47
C PHE A 221 4.53 8.67 -9.44
N GLY A 222 5.53 7.82 -9.67
CA GLY A 222 6.74 8.18 -10.42
C GLY A 222 6.66 7.97 -11.93
N ASN A 223 7.59 8.60 -12.64
CA ASN A 223 7.92 8.35 -14.05
C ASN A 223 6.80 8.55 -15.10
N TRP A 224 5.72 9.23 -14.76
CA TRP A 224 4.61 9.48 -15.70
C TRP A 224 5.01 10.24 -16.98
N HIS A 225 6.14 10.92 -16.97
CA HIS A 225 6.71 11.58 -18.15
C HIS A 225 7.34 10.61 -19.16
N ASP A 226 7.63 9.36 -18.76
CA ASP A 226 8.20 8.32 -19.64
C ASP A 226 7.15 7.45 -20.31
N VAL A 227 5.89 7.62 -19.92
CA VAL A 227 4.74 6.84 -20.39
C VAL A 227 4.61 6.87 -21.91
N LYS A 228 4.30 5.70 -22.49
CA LYS A 228 3.96 5.52 -23.90
C LYS A 228 2.51 5.11 -24.01
N THR A 229 1.78 5.79 -24.88
CA THR A 229 0.36 5.52 -25.18
C THR A 229 0.21 4.77 -26.49
N HIS A 230 -0.97 4.17 -26.70
CA HIS A 230 -1.32 3.41 -27.89
C HIS A 230 -0.44 2.16 -28.15
N ILE A 231 0.14 1.61 -27.10
CA ILE A 231 0.93 0.38 -27.15
C ILE A 231 0.04 -0.80 -26.73
N ARG A 232 0.02 -1.85 -27.53
CA ARG A 232 -0.64 -3.11 -27.18
C ARG A 232 0.35 -4.04 -26.51
N GLY A 233 -0.09 -4.65 -25.42
CA GLY A 233 0.73 -5.55 -24.60
C GLY A 233 1.69 -4.79 -23.68
N ASN A 234 1.71 -5.17 -22.42
CA ASN A 234 2.43 -4.44 -21.36
C ASN A 234 3.61 -5.21 -20.79
N VAL A 235 4.29 -5.99 -21.61
CA VAL A 235 5.43 -6.84 -21.20
C VAL A 235 6.51 -6.03 -20.46
N ARG A 236 6.70 -4.76 -20.80
CA ARG A 236 7.70 -3.90 -20.16
C ARG A 236 7.38 -3.66 -18.68
N ASP A 237 6.15 -3.26 -18.38
CA ASP A 237 5.75 -2.99 -17.00
C ASP A 237 5.74 -4.28 -16.16
N LEU A 238 5.39 -5.42 -16.77
CA LEU A 238 5.46 -6.71 -16.11
C LEU A 238 6.90 -7.12 -15.76
N TYR A 239 7.88 -6.80 -16.61
CA TYR A 239 9.30 -6.94 -16.27
C TYR A 239 9.69 -5.99 -15.13
N ASP A 240 9.27 -4.75 -15.18
CA ASP A 240 9.57 -3.76 -14.15
C ASP A 240 8.98 -4.20 -12.79
N ILE A 241 7.79 -4.81 -12.76
CA ILE A 241 7.19 -5.41 -11.54
C ILE A 241 8.10 -6.49 -10.97
N ARG A 242 8.58 -7.43 -11.81
CA ARG A 242 9.48 -8.51 -11.36
C ARG A 242 10.80 -7.97 -10.82
N GLN A 243 11.38 -6.98 -11.49
CA GLN A 243 12.62 -6.34 -11.05
C GLN A 243 12.42 -5.61 -9.71
N THR A 244 11.31 -4.88 -9.58
CA THR A 244 10.94 -4.19 -8.34
C THR A 244 10.74 -5.18 -7.20
N ALA A 245 9.98 -6.24 -7.42
CA ALA A 245 9.77 -7.29 -6.42
C ALA A 245 11.07 -7.98 -6.00
N SER A 246 11.94 -8.28 -6.97
CA SER A 246 13.26 -8.86 -6.69
C SER A 246 14.16 -7.91 -5.89
N ALA A 247 14.12 -6.61 -6.21
CA ALA A 247 14.86 -5.59 -5.46
C ALA A 247 14.34 -5.44 -4.02
N LEU A 248 13.03 -5.57 -3.80
CA LEU A 248 12.43 -5.50 -2.47
C LEU A 248 12.73 -6.71 -1.60
N LEU A 249 12.91 -7.90 -2.18
CA LEU A 249 13.38 -9.07 -1.44
C LEU A 249 14.83 -8.89 -0.97
N GLY A 250 15.64 -8.14 -1.71
CA GLY A 250 17.02 -7.82 -1.35
C GLY A 250 17.82 -9.06 -0.96
N LYS A 251 18.39 -9.06 0.26
CA LYS A 251 19.18 -10.19 0.81
C LYS A 251 18.35 -11.45 1.06
N ASP A 252 17.04 -11.32 1.27
CA ASP A 252 16.14 -12.43 1.57
C ASP A 252 15.66 -13.14 0.28
N TYR A 253 16.14 -12.71 -0.90
CA TYR A 253 15.76 -13.30 -2.18
C TYR A 253 16.03 -14.82 -2.24
N GLY A 254 17.18 -15.27 -1.70
CA GLY A 254 17.54 -16.69 -1.69
C GLY A 254 16.69 -17.58 -0.78
N ASP A 255 16.10 -16.99 0.25
CA ASP A 255 15.28 -17.68 1.26
C ASP A 255 13.77 -17.54 0.99
N ALA A 256 13.40 -16.78 -0.04
CA ALA A 256 12.00 -16.60 -0.42
C ALA A 256 11.37 -17.91 -0.93
N PRO A 257 10.03 -18.06 -0.82
CA PRO A 257 9.34 -19.24 -1.31
C PRO A 257 9.68 -19.56 -2.77
N LYS A 258 10.00 -20.82 -3.08
CA LYS A 258 10.36 -21.25 -4.44
C LYS A 258 9.34 -20.86 -5.51
N PRO A 259 8.00 -20.94 -5.27
CA PRO A 259 7.02 -20.48 -6.25
C PRO A 259 7.12 -18.98 -6.57
N LEU A 260 7.39 -18.15 -5.56
CA LEU A 260 7.62 -16.72 -5.76
C LEU A 260 8.87 -16.49 -6.62
N ILE A 261 10.00 -17.10 -6.27
CA ILE A 261 11.25 -16.99 -7.05
C ILE A 261 11.04 -17.48 -8.49
N HIS A 262 10.35 -18.60 -8.68
CA HIS A 262 10.05 -19.12 -10.02
C HIS A 262 9.21 -18.11 -10.84
N PHE A 263 8.19 -17.50 -10.23
CA PHE A 263 7.40 -16.45 -10.89
C PHE A 263 8.26 -15.24 -11.28
N LEU A 264 9.14 -14.76 -10.39
CA LEU A 264 10.01 -13.62 -10.66
C LEU A 264 11.03 -13.88 -11.77
N GLN A 265 11.51 -15.14 -11.90
CA GLN A 265 12.49 -15.54 -12.93
C GLN A 265 11.83 -15.88 -14.26
N LYS A 266 10.55 -16.26 -14.26
CA LYS A 266 9.83 -16.60 -15.48
C LYS A 266 9.62 -15.37 -16.35
N GLN A 267 9.69 -15.57 -17.67
CA GLN A 267 9.32 -14.53 -18.61
C GLN A 267 7.86 -14.13 -18.40
N PRO A 268 7.53 -12.82 -18.33
CA PRO A 268 6.15 -12.36 -18.22
C PRO A 268 5.27 -12.85 -19.38
N ALA A 269 3.97 -12.90 -19.14
CA ALA A 269 2.99 -13.11 -20.20
C ALA A 269 3.00 -11.96 -21.21
N LEU A 270 2.31 -12.12 -22.33
CA LEU A 270 2.25 -11.10 -23.38
C LEU A 270 1.38 -9.89 -23.01
N ASN A 271 0.52 -10.05 -22.02
CA ASN A 271 -0.37 -9.01 -21.53
C ASN A 271 -0.58 -9.13 -20.01
N ALA A 272 -0.98 -8.01 -19.38
CA ALA A 272 -1.12 -7.93 -17.93
C ALA A 272 -2.23 -8.84 -17.38
N PHE A 273 -3.31 -9.07 -18.12
CA PHE A 273 -4.42 -9.91 -17.64
C PHE A 273 -4.00 -11.38 -17.54
N GLU A 274 -3.22 -11.87 -18.50
CA GLU A 274 -2.67 -13.24 -18.45
C GLU A 274 -1.61 -13.37 -17.36
N ASP A 275 -0.79 -12.36 -17.16
CA ASP A 275 0.26 -12.36 -16.14
C ASP A 275 -0.36 -12.31 -14.74
N PHE A 276 -1.36 -11.46 -14.52
CA PHE A 276 -2.12 -11.42 -13.29
C PHE A 276 -2.80 -12.77 -12.99
N ALA A 277 -3.41 -13.41 -13.99
CA ALA A 277 -4.01 -14.74 -13.81
C ALA A 277 -2.94 -15.80 -13.45
N ALA A 278 -1.75 -15.71 -14.03
CA ALA A 278 -0.64 -16.59 -13.69
C ALA A 278 -0.17 -16.35 -12.24
N TRP A 279 -0.04 -15.10 -11.82
CA TRP A 279 0.29 -14.73 -10.44
C TRP A 279 -0.76 -15.21 -9.44
N ASP A 280 -2.05 -15.00 -9.76
CA ASP A 280 -3.16 -15.45 -8.93
C ASP A 280 -3.16 -16.97 -8.71
N ASN A 281 -2.84 -17.72 -9.76
CA ASN A 281 -2.69 -19.17 -9.66
C ASN A 281 -1.50 -19.59 -8.76
N VAL A 282 -0.38 -18.85 -8.77
CA VAL A 282 0.75 -19.08 -7.86
C VAL A 282 0.30 -18.84 -6.40
N ILE A 283 -0.39 -17.73 -6.12
CA ILE A 283 -0.89 -17.44 -4.76
C ILE A 283 -1.83 -18.55 -4.29
N GLU A 284 -2.86 -18.88 -5.07
CA GLU A 284 -3.93 -19.78 -4.63
C GLU A 284 -3.47 -21.23 -4.50
N LYS A 285 -2.60 -21.70 -5.39
CA LYS A 285 -2.23 -23.13 -5.43
C LYS A 285 -0.89 -23.44 -4.80
N GLU A 286 0.06 -22.51 -4.81
CA GLU A 286 1.44 -22.78 -4.43
C GLU A 286 1.88 -22.05 -3.15
N LEU A 287 1.27 -20.89 -2.84
CA LEU A 287 1.57 -20.11 -1.65
C LEU A 287 0.52 -20.25 -0.54
N GLY A 288 -0.52 -21.06 -0.75
CA GLY A 288 -1.54 -21.38 0.27
C GLY A 288 -2.68 -20.37 0.36
N GLY A 289 -2.90 -19.57 -0.68
CA GLY A 289 -4.01 -18.62 -0.76
C GLY A 289 -3.65 -17.20 -0.31
N ARG A 290 -4.63 -16.31 -0.40
CA ARG A 290 -4.47 -14.90 -0.04
C ARG A 290 -4.55 -14.72 1.46
N HIS A 291 -3.48 -14.27 2.08
CA HIS A 291 -3.43 -13.97 3.50
C HIS A 291 -3.12 -12.49 3.73
N PHE A 292 -3.91 -11.83 4.58
CA PHE A 292 -3.57 -10.50 5.04
C PHE A 292 -2.43 -10.60 6.04
N THR A 293 -1.27 -10.06 5.68
CA THR A 293 -0.08 -10.04 6.55
C THR A 293 0.16 -8.62 7.03
N LYS A 294 0.07 -8.41 8.34
CA LYS A 294 0.31 -7.10 8.92
C LYS A 294 1.75 -6.68 8.75
N PHE A 295 1.94 -5.44 8.33
CA PHE A 295 3.24 -4.84 8.15
C PHE A 295 3.82 -4.47 9.53
N SER A 296 4.99 -4.99 9.85
CA SER A 296 5.75 -4.58 11.04
C SER A 296 6.95 -3.76 10.59
N LEU A 297 7.02 -2.51 11.00
CA LEU A 297 8.18 -1.64 10.87
C LEU A 297 9.17 -1.87 12.00
#